data_7469166a3bdc03cc5004f1f27085ec3c
#
_entry.id   7469166a3bdc03cc5004f1f27085ec3c
#
_cell.length_a   1.000
_cell.length_b   1.000
_cell.length_c   1.000
_cell.angle_alpha   90.00
_cell.angle_beta   90.00
_cell.angle_gamma   90.00
#
_symmetry.space_group_name_H-M   'P 1'
#
loop_
_entity.id
_entity.type
_entity.pdbx_description
1 polymer ?
#
loop_
_entity_poly.entity_id
_entity_poly.type
_entity_poly.pdbx_seq_one_letter_code
_entity_poly.pdbx_strand_id
1 'polypeptide(L)'
;ANITTITAECKAAGWTQKMTVHKKSVPKWEAANNKICELLTKGVTIDGKKCVLNKSDLKFGGAFVQRKTSSGGFSLHGYGMAADWNYSSEYTINGTKYKPYASMGSSTYSAYQSFVRALGKEEDCRNINYILWKYAYKPTGFKWGGSWSQASFDPMHFEVDYK
;
A
#
# COMPACT_ATOMS: atom_id res chain seq x y z
N ALA A 1 8.96 -23.10 0.32
CA ALA A 1 9.50 -23.63 -0.92
C ALA A 1 9.18 -22.78 -2.15
N ASN A 2 8.01 -22.11 -2.20
CA ASN A 2 7.62 -21.27 -3.33
C ASN A 2 7.85 -19.78 -3.08
N ILE A 3 8.62 -19.43 -2.09
CA ILE A 3 8.95 -18.06 -1.75
C ILE A 3 10.42 -17.75 -2.06
N THR A 4 10.69 -16.48 -2.27
CA THR A 4 12.04 -15.96 -2.49
C THR A 4 12.15 -14.57 -1.92
N THR A 5 13.35 -14.12 -1.62
CA THR A 5 13.59 -12.74 -1.19
C THR A 5 14.09 -11.93 -2.38
N ILE A 6 13.42 -10.82 -2.65
CA ILE A 6 13.84 -9.82 -3.62
C ILE A 6 14.23 -8.54 -2.91
N THR A 7 15.01 -7.71 -3.56
CA THR A 7 15.39 -6.40 -3.04
C THR A 7 14.91 -5.33 -4.01
N ALA A 8 13.96 -4.53 -3.54
CA ALA A 8 13.60 -3.30 -4.24
C ALA A 8 14.74 -2.28 -4.08
N GLU A 9 15.11 -1.61 -5.14
CA GLU A 9 16.20 -0.64 -5.11
C GLU A 9 15.84 0.58 -5.95
N CYS A 10 16.06 1.75 -5.37
CA CYS A 10 15.96 3.03 -6.07
C CYS A 10 17.18 3.86 -5.70
N LYS A 11 18.27 3.73 -6.47
CA LYS A 11 19.56 4.37 -6.17
C LYS A 11 19.43 5.89 -6.08
N ALA A 12 18.71 6.49 -7.02
CA ALA A 12 18.53 7.93 -7.07
C ALA A 12 17.84 8.51 -5.83
N ALA A 13 17.02 7.72 -5.13
CA ALA A 13 16.35 8.10 -3.89
C ALA A 13 17.05 7.54 -2.64
N GLY A 14 18.10 6.74 -2.80
CA GLY A 14 18.75 6.08 -1.69
C GLY A 14 17.85 5.09 -0.95
N TRP A 15 16.95 4.43 -1.67
CA TRP A 15 15.95 3.53 -1.08
C TRP A 15 16.22 2.08 -1.47
N THR A 16 16.17 1.21 -0.47
CA THR A 16 16.18 -0.24 -0.64
C THR A 16 15.16 -0.87 0.30
N GLN A 17 14.53 -1.96 -0.14
CA GLN A 17 13.61 -2.73 0.69
C GLN A 17 13.66 -4.19 0.29
N LYS A 18 13.98 -5.07 1.25
CA LYS A 18 13.89 -6.51 1.06
C LYS A 18 12.45 -6.97 1.27
N MET A 19 12.00 -7.87 0.40
CA MET A 19 10.67 -8.45 0.45
C MET A 19 10.77 -9.96 0.21
N THR A 20 10.11 -10.76 1.04
CA THR A 20 9.95 -12.19 0.81
C THR A 20 8.59 -12.41 0.16
N VAL A 21 8.59 -12.89 -1.06
CA VAL A 21 7.39 -12.98 -1.91
C VAL A 21 7.30 -14.35 -2.60
N HIS A 22 6.13 -14.66 -3.14
CA HIS A 22 5.94 -15.87 -3.93
C HIS A 22 6.72 -15.78 -5.24
N LYS A 23 7.46 -16.82 -5.59
CA LYS A 23 8.34 -16.83 -6.78
C LYS A 23 7.60 -16.45 -8.07
N LYS A 24 6.40 -16.95 -8.27
CA LYS A 24 5.60 -16.66 -9.48
C LYS A 24 5.10 -15.22 -9.54
N SER A 25 5.03 -14.52 -8.42
CA SER A 25 4.59 -13.12 -8.37
C SER A 25 5.73 -12.10 -8.45
N VAL A 26 6.98 -12.55 -8.48
CA VAL A 26 8.16 -11.67 -8.54
C VAL A 26 8.07 -10.61 -9.63
N PRO A 27 7.71 -10.91 -10.89
CA PRO A 27 7.64 -9.88 -11.92
C PRO A 27 6.66 -8.75 -11.59
N LYS A 28 5.53 -9.06 -10.96
CA LYS A 28 4.55 -8.05 -10.54
C LYS A 28 5.08 -7.18 -9.40
N TRP A 29 5.76 -7.80 -8.41
CA TRP A 29 6.40 -7.06 -7.33
C TRP A 29 7.49 -6.13 -7.85
N GLU A 30 8.33 -6.60 -8.76
CA GLU A 30 9.39 -5.78 -9.38
C GLU A 30 8.81 -4.61 -10.18
N ALA A 31 7.74 -4.84 -10.94
CA ALA A 31 7.05 -3.78 -11.65
C ALA A 31 6.48 -2.71 -10.70
N ALA A 32 5.85 -3.13 -9.61
CA ALA A 32 5.36 -2.22 -8.58
C ALA A 32 6.51 -1.44 -7.91
N ASN A 33 7.62 -2.11 -7.59
CA ASN A 33 8.79 -1.49 -6.99
C ASN A 33 9.43 -0.44 -7.90
N ASN A 34 9.45 -0.69 -9.22
CA ASN A 34 9.91 0.30 -10.20
C ASN A 34 9.00 1.54 -10.23
N LYS A 35 7.70 1.35 -10.11
CA LYS A 35 6.74 2.46 -9.99
C LYS A 35 6.94 3.24 -8.68
N ILE A 36 7.23 2.55 -7.58
CA ILE A 36 7.57 3.21 -6.31
C ILE A 36 8.83 4.07 -6.48
N CYS A 37 9.84 3.55 -7.18
CA CYS A 37 11.03 4.35 -7.50
C CYS A 37 10.71 5.63 -8.28
N GLU A 38 9.81 5.54 -9.26
CA GLU A 38 9.34 6.74 -9.99
C GLU A 38 8.66 7.73 -9.04
N LEU A 39 7.86 7.26 -8.09
CA LEU A 39 7.22 8.12 -7.09
C LEU A 39 8.23 8.82 -6.18
N LEU A 40 9.34 8.15 -5.87
CA LEU A 40 10.41 8.69 -5.02
C LEU A 40 11.34 9.67 -5.75
N THR A 41 11.34 9.65 -7.07
CA THR A 41 12.24 10.47 -7.91
C THR A 41 11.50 11.52 -8.71
N LYS A 42 10.69 11.09 -9.67
CA LYS A 42 9.92 12.00 -10.54
C LYS A 42 8.64 12.49 -9.88
N GLY A 43 8.05 11.65 -9.02
CA GLY A 43 6.76 11.92 -8.43
C GLY A 43 5.62 11.86 -9.43
N VAL A 44 4.47 12.34 -8.99
CA VAL A 44 3.26 12.47 -9.82
C VAL A 44 2.67 13.86 -9.65
N THR A 45 1.90 14.32 -10.63
CA THR A 45 1.16 15.56 -10.53
C THR A 45 -0.29 15.25 -10.16
N ILE A 46 -0.76 15.81 -9.05
CA ILE A 46 -2.13 15.69 -8.57
C ILE A 46 -2.70 17.12 -8.52
N ASP A 47 -3.76 17.38 -9.29
CA ASP A 47 -4.39 18.71 -9.38
C ASP A 47 -3.39 19.86 -9.64
N GLY A 48 -2.43 19.64 -10.54
CA GLY A 48 -1.43 20.64 -10.90
C GLY A 48 -0.25 20.75 -9.95
N LYS A 49 -0.26 20.06 -8.81
CA LYS A 49 0.87 20.00 -7.87
C LYS A 49 1.66 18.73 -8.02
N LYS A 50 2.98 18.87 -7.96
CA LYS A 50 3.90 17.74 -7.99
C LYS A 50 4.04 17.12 -6.60
N CYS A 51 3.71 15.83 -6.49
CA CYS A 51 3.89 15.01 -5.30
C CYS A 51 5.07 14.06 -5.52
N VAL A 52 6.15 14.26 -4.77
CA VAL A 52 7.29 13.35 -4.74
C VAL A 52 7.35 12.71 -3.38
N LEU A 53 7.27 11.39 -3.32
CA LEU A 53 7.36 10.67 -2.05
C LEU A 53 8.79 10.71 -1.51
N ASN A 54 8.90 10.72 -0.18
CA ASN A 54 10.17 10.57 0.51
C ASN A 54 10.30 9.11 0.98
N LYS A 55 11.51 8.57 0.96
CA LYS A 55 11.75 7.20 1.49
C LYS A 55 11.31 7.03 2.94
N SER A 56 11.32 8.07 3.74
CA SER A 56 10.81 8.06 5.12
C SER A 56 9.30 7.86 5.22
N ASP A 57 8.56 8.07 4.12
CA ASP A 57 7.13 7.81 4.02
C ASP A 57 6.81 6.33 3.76
N LEU A 58 7.83 5.50 3.52
CA LEU A 58 7.69 4.10 3.16
C LEU A 58 8.14 3.21 4.32
N LYS A 59 7.22 2.86 5.18
CA LYS A 59 7.46 1.95 6.31
C LYS A 59 6.88 0.58 6.00
N PHE A 60 7.75 -0.35 5.65
CA PHE A 60 7.36 -1.70 5.26
C PHE A 60 7.01 -2.54 6.49
N GLY A 61 5.79 -3.09 6.51
CA GLY A 61 5.29 -3.93 7.59
C GLY A 61 5.46 -5.43 7.36
N GLY A 62 5.94 -5.83 6.17
CA GLY A 62 6.20 -7.22 5.81
C GLY A 62 5.35 -7.72 4.65
N ALA A 63 5.88 -8.67 3.90
CA ALA A 63 5.17 -9.35 2.81
C ALA A 63 4.82 -10.79 3.19
N PHE A 64 5.80 -11.57 3.60
CA PHE A 64 5.59 -12.95 4.02
C PHE A 64 5.46 -13.03 5.54
N VAL A 65 4.27 -13.39 6.00
CA VAL A 65 4.00 -13.68 7.41
C VAL A 65 3.06 -14.86 7.47
N GLN A 66 3.48 -15.92 8.16
CA GLN A 66 2.67 -17.12 8.33
C GLN A 66 1.60 -16.85 9.40
N ARG A 67 0.39 -16.48 8.97
CA ARG A 67 -0.72 -16.16 9.86
C ARG A 67 -2.07 -16.52 9.24
N LYS A 68 -3.08 -16.68 10.10
CA LYS A 68 -4.48 -16.80 9.67
C LYS A 68 -5.13 -15.41 9.61
N THR A 69 -6.17 -15.30 8.80
CA THR A 69 -7.06 -14.14 8.81
C THR A 69 -7.91 -14.12 10.10
N SER A 70 -8.53 -12.99 10.41
CA SER A 70 -9.45 -12.87 11.54
C SER A 70 -10.65 -13.84 11.44
N SER A 71 -11.03 -14.26 10.24
CA SER A 71 -12.08 -15.26 9.99
C SER A 71 -11.58 -16.71 10.07
N GLY A 72 -10.28 -16.94 10.37
CA GLY A 72 -9.69 -18.27 10.52
C GLY A 72 -9.11 -18.88 9.25
N GLY A 73 -9.26 -18.22 8.08
CA GLY A 73 -8.65 -18.64 6.82
C GLY A 73 -7.17 -18.29 6.74
N PHE A 74 -6.49 -18.76 5.68
CA PHE A 74 -5.11 -18.39 5.43
C PHE A 74 -5.00 -17.01 4.80
N SER A 75 -4.15 -16.16 5.37
CA SER A 75 -3.83 -14.86 4.81
C SER A 75 -2.94 -15.01 3.56
N LEU A 76 -3.13 -14.14 2.56
CA LEU A 76 -2.23 -14.07 1.40
C LEU A 76 -0.80 -13.70 1.78
N HIS A 77 -0.58 -13.06 2.93
CA HIS A 77 0.75 -12.89 3.51
C HIS A 77 1.47 -14.23 3.72
N GLY A 78 0.73 -15.28 4.13
CA GLY A 78 1.26 -16.62 4.32
C GLY A 78 1.74 -17.30 3.04
N TYR A 79 1.42 -16.73 1.89
CA TYR A 79 1.86 -17.21 0.57
C TYR A 79 2.85 -16.26 -0.10
N GLY A 80 3.22 -15.15 0.55
CA GLY A 80 4.09 -14.14 -0.05
C GLY A 80 3.41 -13.36 -1.18
N MET A 81 2.09 -13.20 -1.13
CA MET A 81 1.28 -12.52 -2.16
C MET A 81 0.63 -11.24 -1.65
N ALA A 82 0.98 -10.79 -0.46
CA ALA A 82 0.49 -9.54 0.10
C ALA A 82 1.60 -8.83 0.85
N ALA A 83 1.52 -7.52 0.93
CA ALA A 83 2.42 -6.68 1.71
C ALA A 83 1.64 -5.59 2.42
N ASP A 84 2.11 -5.23 3.61
CA ASP A 84 1.59 -4.11 4.38
C ASP A 84 2.58 -2.96 4.33
N TRP A 85 2.06 -1.77 4.06
CA TRP A 85 2.81 -0.51 4.11
C TRP A 85 2.19 0.43 5.12
N ASN A 86 3.04 1.04 5.95
CA ASN A 86 2.64 2.09 6.88
C ASN A 86 1.52 1.66 7.84
N TYR A 87 1.61 0.43 8.35
CA TYR A 87 0.55 -0.17 9.16
C TYR A 87 0.27 0.58 10.48
N SER A 88 1.26 1.27 11.01
CA SER A 88 1.14 2.05 12.25
C SER A 88 0.77 3.51 12.01
N SER A 89 0.61 3.91 10.75
CA SER A 89 0.33 5.29 10.40
C SER A 89 -1.11 5.66 10.72
N GLU A 90 -1.28 6.77 11.41
CA GLU A 90 -2.58 7.38 11.61
C GLU A 90 -2.92 8.26 10.42
N TYR A 91 -4.18 8.29 10.05
CA TYR A 91 -4.70 9.22 9.04
C TYR A 91 -5.33 10.40 9.73
N THR A 92 -4.99 11.60 9.30
CA THR A 92 -5.63 12.83 9.79
C THR A 92 -6.62 13.32 8.75
N ILE A 93 -7.89 13.42 9.14
CA ILE A 93 -8.97 13.94 8.30
C ILE A 93 -9.61 15.09 9.04
N ASN A 94 -9.61 16.29 8.47
CA ASN A 94 -10.17 17.49 9.08
C ASN A 94 -9.68 17.71 10.53
N GLY A 95 -8.40 17.49 10.77
CA GLY A 95 -7.78 17.66 12.10
C GLY A 95 -7.99 16.52 13.08
N THR A 96 -8.77 15.51 12.74
CA THR A 96 -9.02 14.33 13.59
C THR A 96 -8.16 13.15 13.12
N LYS A 97 -7.50 12.50 14.08
CA LYS A 97 -6.66 11.32 13.81
C LYS A 97 -7.49 10.05 13.86
N TYR A 98 -7.28 9.18 12.87
CA TYR A 98 -7.94 7.89 12.77
C TYR A 98 -6.92 6.77 12.60
N LYS A 99 -7.14 5.64 13.26
CA LYS A 99 -6.33 4.43 13.09
C LYS A 99 -6.85 3.60 11.90
N PRO A 100 -5.97 3.06 11.06
CA PRO A 100 -6.35 2.40 9.80
C PRO A 100 -6.73 0.92 9.96
N TYR A 101 -7.55 0.57 10.93
CA TYR A 101 -7.89 -0.83 11.18
C TYR A 101 -9.36 -1.17 10.96
N ALA A 102 -9.60 -2.47 10.72
CA ALA A 102 -10.92 -3.07 10.54
C ALA A 102 -11.89 -2.84 11.73
N SER A 103 -11.38 -2.42 12.88
CA SER A 103 -12.19 -1.99 14.03
C SER A 103 -12.73 -0.58 13.91
N MET A 104 -12.54 0.09 12.78
CA MET A 104 -13.13 1.40 12.53
C MET A 104 -14.64 1.35 12.61
N GLY A 105 -15.24 2.26 13.38
CA GLY A 105 -16.68 2.47 13.33
C GLY A 105 -17.14 3.03 11.97
N SER A 106 -18.42 2.94 11.69
CA SER A 106 -19.01 3.35 10.41
C SER A 106 -18.72 4.81 10.05
N SER A 107 -18.72 5.71 11.01
CA SER A 107 -18.44 7.14 10.80
C SER A 107 -17.01 7.37 10.35
N THR A 108 -16.05 6.67 10.95
CA THR A 108 -14.63 6.75 10.59
C THR A 108 -14.38 6.19 9.20
N TYR A 109 -14.99 5.05 8.88
CA TYR A 109 -14.92 4.45 7.55
C TYR A 109 -15.50 5.41 6.49
N SER A 110 -16.66 5.99 6.73
CA SER A 110 -17.28 6.94 5.80
C SER A 110 -16.45 8.21 5.61
N ALA A 111 -15.85 8.72 6.66
CA ALA A 111 -14.97 9.87 6.59
C ALA A 111 -13.72 9.55 5.77
N TYR A 112 -13.11 8.39 5.99
CA TYR A 112 -11.96 7.94 5.22
C TYR A 112 -12.30 7.75 3.74
N GLN A 113 -13.43 7.12 3.43
CA GLN A 113 -13.88 6.92 2.04
C GLN A 113 -14.15 8.25 1.33
N SER A 114 -14.72 9.21 2.02
CA SER A 114 -14.92 10.56 1.48
C SER A 114 -13.59 11.25 1.20
N PHE A 115 -12.64 11.14 2.11
CA PHE A 115 -11.29 11.66 1.97
C PHE A 115 -10.56 11.02 0.77
N VAL A 116 -10.59 9.70 0.64
CA VAL A 116 -9.99 8.99 -0.48
C VAL A 116 -10.60 9.40 -1.82
N ARG A 117 -11.92 9.58 -1.86
CA ARG A 117 -12.60 10.08 -3.07
C ARG A 117 -12.24 11.51 -3.42
N ALA A 118 -12.04 12.34 -2.42
CA ALA A 118 -11.63 13.74 -2.60
C ALA A 118 -10.20 13.88 -3.12
N LEU A 119 -9.34 12.90 -2.82
CA LEU A 119 -7.93 12.90 -3.26
C LEU A 119 -7.73 12.93 -4.77
N GLY A 120 -8.74 12.54 -5.54
CA GLY A 120 -8.70 12.69 -6.99
C GLY A 120 -8.87 14.14 -7.44
N LYS A 121 -9.24 15.05 -6.53
CA LYS A 121 -9.52 16.47 -6.81
C LYS A 121 -8.63 17.40 -6.01
N GLU A 122 -8.14 16.96 -4.86
CA GLU A 122 -7.32 17.74 -3.95
C GLU A 122 -5.93 17.17 -3.82
N GLU A 123 -4.97 18.05 -3.76
CA GLU A 123 -3.56 17.73 -3.73
C GLU A 123 -3.10 17.26 -2.38
N ASP A 124 -3.53 16.13 -1.91
CA ASP A 124 -3.05 15.63 -0.65
C ASP A 124 -1.95 14.60 -0.84
N CYS A 125 -0.72 15.10 -0.95
CA CYS A 125 0.48 14.26 -0.99
C CYS A 125 0.71 13.48 0.34
N ARG A 126 -0.12 13.67 1.34
CA ARG A 126 0.01 13.05 2.66
C ARG A 126 -0.59 11.65 2.74
N ASN A 127 -1.54 11.31 1.87
CA ASN A 127 -2.09 9.96 1.87
C ASN A 127 -1.22 9.03 1.02
N ILE A 128 -0.15 8.56 1.63
CA ILE A 128 0.89 7.78 0.94
C ILE A 128 0.32 6.48 0.38
N ASN A 129 -0.51 5.76 1.13
CA ASN A 129 -1.02 4.46 0.69
C ASN A 129 -1.99 4.59 -0.49
N TYR A 130 -2.76 5.67 -0.57
CA TYR A 130 -3.56 5.93 -1.76
C TYR A 130 -2.69 6.20 -2.98
N ILE A 131 -1.63 6.97 -2.81
CA ILE A 131 -0.67 7.26 -3.89
C ILE A 131 0.03 5.97 -4.35
N LEU A 132 0.50 5.15 -3.41
CA LEU A 132 1.06 3.83 -3.72
C LEU A 132 0.06 2.97 -4.50
N TRP A 133 -1.20 2.95 -4.07
CA TRP A 133 -2.25 2.23 -4.77
C TRP A 133 -2.43 2.73 -6.20
N LYS A 134 -2.78 4.00 -6.34
CA LYS A 134 -3.19 4.57 -7.63
C LYS A 134 -2.06 4.53 -8.68
N TYR A 135 -0.83 4.78 -8.26
CA TYR A 135 0.28 4.99 -9.19
C TYR A 135 1.30 3.85 -9.25
N ALA A 136 1.33 2.96 -8.28
CA ALA A 136 2.27 1.85 -8.28
C ALA A 136 1.59 0.49 -8.36
N TYR A 137 0.68 0.20 -7.44
CA TYR A 137 0.12 -1.14 -7.31
C TYR A 137 -1.04 -1.43 -8.26
N LYS A 138 -1.98 -0.49 -8.42
CA LYS A 138 -3.10 -0.67 -9.36
C LYS A 138 -2.62 -0.90 -10.80
N PRO A 139 -1.68 -0.09 -11.34
CA PRO A 139 -1.20 -0.31 -12.70
C PRO A 139 -0.48 -1.64 -12.91
N THR A 140 -0.01 -2.27 -11.85
CA THR A 140 0.75 -3.52 -11.91
C THR A 140 -0.08 -4.75 -11.49
N GLY A 141 -1.39 -4.59 -11.35
CA GLY A 141 -2.34 -5.68 -11.16
C GLY A 141 -2.62 -6.09 -9.72
N PHE A 142 -2.24 -5.25 -8.75
CA PHE A 142 -2.52 -5.50 -7.34
C PHE A 142 -3.94 -5.05 -6.96
N LYS A 143 -4.41 -5.55 -5.83
CA LYS A 143 -5.61 -5.08 -5.13
C LYS A 143 -5.19 -4.36 -3.85
N TRP A 144 -5.99 -3.41 -3.42
CA TRP A 144 -5.74 -2.61 -2.22
C TRP A 144 -6.88 -2.73 -1.21
N GLY A 145 -6.55 -3.02 0.04
CA GLY A 145 -7.53 -3.15 1.11
C GLY A 145 -8.25 -1.85 1.46
N GLY A 146 -7.71 -0.71 1.06
CA GLY A 146 -8.37 0.59 1.20
C GLY A 146 -9.59 0.79 0.30
N SER A 147 -9.78 -0.05 -0.71
CA SER A 147 -10.96 -0.05 -1.59
C SER A 147 -12.03 -1.05 -1.15
N TRP A 148 -11.78 -1.82 -0.11
CA TRP A 148 -12.71 -2.86 0.36
C TRP A 148 -13.87 -2.29 1.19
N SER A 149 -14.88 -3.14 1.43
CA SER A 149 -15.99 -2.79 2.30
C SER A 149 -15.55 -2.55 3.74
N GLN A 150 -16.40 -1.90 4.53
CA GLN A 150 -16.09 -1.57 5.93
C GLN A 150 -15.60 -2.77 6.74
N ALA A 151 -16.25 -3.95 6.58
CA ALA A 151 -15.92 -5.15 7.35
C ALA A 151 -14.51 -5.68 7.08
N SER A 152 -14.00 -5.45 5.87
CA SER A 152 -12.67 -5.92 5.42
C SER A 152 -11.67 -4.81 5.21
N PHE A 153 -12.07 -3.56 5.46
CA PHE A 153 -11.27 -2.37 5.15
C PHE A 153 -9.89 -2.43 5.81
N ASP A 154 -8.85 -2.39 4.97
CA ASP A 154 -7.46 -2.51 5.39
C ASP A 154 -6.53 -1.70 4.48
N PRO A 155 -6.38 -0.39 4.73
CA PRO A 155 -5.65 0.51 3.83
C PRO A 155 -4.13 0.29 3.80
N MET A 156 -3.56 -0.50 4.71
CA MET A 156 -2.15 -0.87 4.66
C MET A 156 -1.87 -2.00 3.67
N HIS A 157 -2.89 -2.79 3.31
CA HIS A 157 -2.77 -4.08 2.64
C HIS A 157 -2.84 -3.96 1.12
N PHE A 158 -1.84 -4.52 0.45
CA PHE A 158 -1.78 -4.67 -1.01
C PHE A 158 -1.54 -6.13 -1.34
N GLU A 159 -2.31 -6.68 -2.26
CA GLU A 159 -2.20 -8.09 -2.60
C GLU A 159 -2.24 -8.33 -4.11
N VAL A 160 -1.64 -9.43 -4.53
CA VAL A 160 -1.57 -9.85 -5.92
C VAL A 160 -1.73 -11.37 -6.00
N ASP A 161 -2.32 -11.84 -7.06
CA ASP A 161 -2.21 -13.24 -7.44
C ASP A 161 -1.12 -13.42 -8.51
N TYR A 162 -0.79 -14.66 -8.81
CA TYR A 162 0.22 -15.00 -9.82
C TYR A 162 -0.40 -15.65 -11.06
N LYS A 163 -1.70 -15.59 -11.17
CA LYS A 163 -2.44 -16.13 -12.32
C LYS A 163 -2.53 -15.12 -13.46
#